data_c9e59fce690da9c30462bd2878c62255
#
_entry.id   c9e59fce690da9c30462bd2878c62255
#
_cell.length_a   1.000
_cell.length_b   1.000
_cell.length_c   1.000
_cell.angle_alpha   90.00
_cell.angle_beta   90.00
_cell.angle_gamma   90.00
#
_symmetry.space_group_name_H-M   'P 1'
#
loop_
_entity.id
_entity.type
_entity.pdbx_description
1 polymer ?
#
loop_
_entity_poly.entity_id
_entity_poly.type
_entity_poly.pdbx_seq_one_letter_code
_entity_poly.pdbx_strand_id
1 'polypeptide(L)'
;MEKMEQPRQFYDGGKMLRYNPLWCIVTGERSVGKSFYFKRRSINSENTITIYLRRTDELRKKPTNWKTYLSDLFKENVIDPDEEYTVSTDGIWVNGIQKVMFSALSTDSTAHSTQYLPDDMNAVGKKQTELEIGKAISKKNRNELEDEKDYVVGAIENAEATFERVKPIDIKKEIVFEEILEPKGKYLKDEITLLLEYYVTVDRYSGTKLFGLSNLMSAYNPYFDYFGIRPFSQEFKWYKNKTLLVQNVKIPGMADFVESQRFYNLVKGTDYGEYLKNNTPWQDDHAFIEKRPPTSRMVYNVRLNGKVYGIWEQDGIYYISGKNDPTYSIFSGLKSKTKGDYPIIKNDGAYKLINNAIQYGIIRFDNIPIRESIYDMIQGGYREM
;
A
#
# COMPACT_ATOMS: atom_id res chain seq x y z
N MET A 1 -19.29 -15.03 -38.53
CA MET A 1 -17.91 -14.91 -38.08
C MET A 1 -17.96 -14.77 -36.57
N GLU A 2 -17.82 -15.87 -35.86
CA GLU A 2 -17.64 -15.87 -34.39
C GLU A 2 -16.31 -15.17 -34.10
N LYS A 3 -16.35 -14.06 -33.38
CA LYS A 3 -15.15 -13.47 -32.79
C LYS A 3 -14.66 -14.47 -31.75
N MET A 4 -13.60 -15.18 -32.06
CA MET A 4 -12.85 -15.91 -31.05
C MET A 4 -12.38 -14.86 -30.03
N GLU A 5 -13.02 -14.82 -28.87
CA GLU A 5 -12.51 -14.10 -27.70
C GLU A 5 -11.18 -14.77 -27.33
N GLN A 6 -10.09 -14.08 -27.60
CA GLN A 6 -8.80 -14.53 -27.05
C GLN A 6 -8.91 -14.43 -25.54
N PRO A 7 -8.52 -15.47 -24.79
CA PRO A 7 -8.57 -15.44 -23.34
C PRO A 7 -7.77 -14.25 -22.84
N ARG A 8 -8.42 -13.39 -22.04
CA ARG A 8 -7.80 -12.23 -21.40
C ARG A 8 -6.67 -12.70 -20.50
N GLN A 9 -5.47 -12.25 -20.76
CA GLN A 9 -4.34 -12.52 -19.90
C GLN A 9 -4.36 -11.54 -18.70
N PHE A 10 -4.62 -12.04 -17.51
CA PHE A 10 -4.53 -11.26 -16.29
C PHE A 10 -3.09 -11.22 -15.75
N TYR A 11 -2.82 -10.24 -14.89
CA TYR A 11 -1.57 -10.14 -14.16
C TYR A 11 -1.27 -11.44 -13.38
N ASP A 12 -0.09 -11.98 -13.60
CA ASP A 12 0.48 -13.07 -12.82
C ASP A 12 1.74 -12.60 -12.09
N GLY A 13 1.67 -12.56 -10.75
CA GLY A 13 2.78 -12.17 -9.89
C GLY A 13 3.85 -13.26 -9.71
N GLY A 14 3.69 -14.45 -10.30
CA GLY A 14 4.65 -15.55 -10.16
C GLY A 14 6.06 -15.17 -10.60
N LYS A 15 6.20 -14.37 -11.65
CA LYS A 15 7.49 -13.85 -12.11
C LYS A 15 8.14 -12.94 -11.07
N MET A 16 7.38 -12.04 -10.45
CA MET A 16 7.84 -11.15 -9.39
C MET A 16 8.24 -11.94 -8.14
N LEU A 17 7.46 -12.94 -7.75
CA LEU A 17 7.76 -13.78 -6.58
C LEU A 17 9.05 -14.57 -6.73
N ARG A 18 9.45 -14.98 -7.95
CA ARG A 18 10.74 -15.65 -8.20
C ARG A 18 11.95 -14.77 -7.87
N TYR A 19 11.82 -13.46 -7.95
CA TYR A 19 12.86 -12.52 -7.49
C TYR A 19 13.01 -12.48 -5.97
N ASN A 20 12.05 -13.01 -5.22
CA ASN A 20 12.02 -13.06 -3.76
C ASN A 20 12.31 -11.71 -3.07
N PRO A 21 11.63 -10.60 -3.47
CA PRO A 21 11.86 -9.31 -2.84
C PRO A 21 11.33 -9.29 -1.41
N LEU A 22 11.98 -8.52 -0.53
CA LEU A 22 11.42 -8.22 0.78
C LEU A 22 10.23 -7.26 0.64
N TRP A 23 10.42 -6.20 -0.15
CA TRP A 23 9.38 -5.25 -0.51
C TRP A 23 9.22 -5.19 -2.03
N CYS A 24 8.00 -5.10 -2.51
CA CYS A 24 7.72 -4.89 -3.93
C CYS A 24 6.61 -3.85 -4.09
N ILE A 25 6.87 -2.83 -4.91
CA ILE A 25 5.85 -1.90 -5.37
C ILE A 25 5.43 -2.34 -6.77
N VAL A 26 4.18 -2.77 -6.91
CA VAL A 26 3.60 -3.25 -8.17
C VAL A 26 2.73 -2.13 -8.73
N THR A 27 3.26 -1.43 -9.74
CA THR A 27 2.54 -0.38 -10.46
C THR A 27 2.10 -0.87 -11.84
N GLY A 28 1.21 -0.18 -12.48
CA GLY A 28 0.84 -0.49 -13.86
C GLY A 28 -0.62 -0.19 -14.17
N GLU A 29 -1.07 -0.68 -15.31
CA GLU A 29 -2.40 -0.41 -15.85
C GLU A 29 -3.53 -0.73 -14.87
N ARG A 30 -4.61 0.03 -14.99
CA ARG A 30 -5.83 -0.23 -14.24
C ARG A 30 -6.51 -1.50 -14.75
N SER A 31 -7.20 -2.21 -13.87
CA SER A 31 -8.01 -3.39 -14.22
C SER A 31 -7.24 -4.58 -14.83
N VAL A 32 -5.91 -4.62 -14.71
CA VAL A 32 -5.10 -5.75 -15.16
C VAL A 32 -5.09 -6.96 -14.21
N GLY A 33 -5.79 -6.88 -13.08
CA GLY A 33 -5.92 -8.00 -12.14
C GLY A 33 -4.88 -8.03 -11.01
N LYS A 34 -4.13 -6.95 -10.74
CA LYS A 34 -3.16 -6.91 -9.63
C LYS A 34 -3.78 -7.32 -8.29
N SER A 35 -4.83 -6.61 -7.87
CA SER A 35 -5.54 -6.92 -6.61
C SER A 35 -6.15 -8.31 -6.63
N PHE A 36 -6.69 -8.76 -7.77
CA PHE A 36 -7.24 -10.10 -7.95
C PHE A 36 -6.19 -11.19 -7.70
N TYR A 37 -4.98 -11.03 -8.26
CA TYR A 37 -3.87 -11.96 -8.04
C TYR A 37 -3.55 -12.12 -6.56
N PHE A 38 -3.40 -11.01 -5.83
CA PHE A 38 -3.06 -11.06 -4.41
C PHE A 38 -4.21 -11.55 -3.53
N LYS A 39 -5.47 -11.25 -3.88
CA LYS A 39 -6.65 -11.84 -3.23
C LYS A 39 -6.68 -13.35 -3.38
N ARG A 40 -6.53 -13.86 -4.61
CA ARG A 40 -6.44 -15.28 -4.90
C ARG A 40 -5.29 -15.94 -4.13
N ARG A 41 -4.09 -15.33 -4.18
CA ARG A 41 -2.92 -15.82 -3.47
C ARG A 41 -3.16 -15.93 -1.96
N SER A 42 -3.77 -14.92 -1.35
CA SER A 42 -4.02 -14.91 0.09
C SER A 42 -4.93 -16.04 0.57
N ILE A 43 -5.89 -16.43 -0.23
CA ILE A 43 -6.82 -17.54 0.11
C ILE A 43 -6.13 -18.88 -0.13
N ASN A 44 -5.45 -19.05 -1.26
CA ASN A 44 -4.91 -20.36 -1.69
C ASN A 44 -3.54 -20.69 -1.08
N SER A 45 -2.89 -19.77 -0.35
CA SER A 45 -1.61 -20.05 0.31
C SER A 45 -1.84 -20.85 1.60
N GLU A 46 -1.20 -22.00 1.73
CA GLU A 46 -1.40 -22.90 2.88
C GLU A 46 -0.89 -22.29 4.20
N ASN A 47 0.35 -21.86 4.23
CA ASN A 47 1.04 -21.42 5.45
C ASN A 47 1.33 -19.91 5.45
N THR A 48 0.39 -19.11 4.96
CA THR A 48 0.58 -17.67 4.87
C THR A 48 -0.66 -16.94 5.36
N ILE A 49 -0.46 -15.98 6.27
CA ILE A 49 -1.48 -15.00 6.64
C ILE A 49 -1.18 -13.72 5.89
N THR A 50 -2.16 -13.23 5.13
CA THR A 50 -2.04 -11.96 4.41
C THR A 50 -2.71 -10.84 5.18
N ILE A 51 -1.94 -9.82 5.52
CA ILE A 51 -2.47 -8.57 6.08
C ILE A 51 -2.83 -7.66 4.91
N TYR A 52 -4.13 -7.46 4.70
CA TYR A 52 -4.64 -6.59 3.65
C TYR A 52 -4.79 -5.18 4.22
N LEU A 53 -3.79 -4.33 3.92
CA LEU A 53 -3.63 -3.01 4.51
C LEU A 53 -4.29 -1.94 3.64
N ARG A 54 -5.03 -1.05 4.29
CA ARG A 54 -5.60 0.18 3.70
C ARG A 54 -4.98 1.40 4.37
N ARG A 55 -5.03 2.55 3.70
CA ARG A 55 -4.50 3.80 4.25
C ARG A 55 -5.25 4.25 5.49
N THR A 56 -6.57 4.21 5.46
CA THR A 56 -7.42 4.67 6.57
C THR A 56 -8.39 3.59 7.02
N ASP A 57 -8.81 3.67 8.29
CA ASP A 57 -9.79 2.76 8.86
C ASP A 57 -11.16 2.88 8.18
N GLU A 58 -11.53 4.06 7.71
CA GLU A 58 -12.73 4.26 6.90
C GLU A 58 -12.67 3.45 5.59
N LEU A 59 -11.51 3.43 4.92
CA LEU A 59 -11.32 2.62 3.72
C LEU A 59 -11.38 1.14 4.04
N ARG A 60 -10.79 0.69 5.16
CA ARG A 60 -10.83 -0.69 5.63
C ARG A 60 -12.28 -1.14 5.86
N LYS A 61 -13.08 -0.34 6.55
CA LYS A 61 -14.46 -0.66 6.92
C LYS A 61 -15.47 -0.57 5.78
N LYS A 62 -15.12 -0.01 4.62
CA LYS A 62 -16.03 0.07 3.47
C LYS A 62 -16.50 -1.33 3.07
N PRO A 63 -17.83 -1.60 3.01
CA PRO A 63 -18.36 -2.92 2.64
C PRO A 63 -17.86 -3.44 1.30
N THR A 64 -17.60 -2.55 0.33
CA THR A 64 -17.04 -2.91 -0.97
C THR A 64 -15.63 -3.50 -0.89
N ASN A 65 -14.89 -3.30 0.20
CA ASN A 65 -13.55 -3.82 0.34
C ASN A 65 -13.51 -5.23 0.93
N TRP A 66 -14.39 -5.55 1.88
CA TRP A 66 -14.38 -6.85 2.54
C TRP A 66 -15.52 -7.78 2.12
N LYS A 67 -16.77 -7.28 1.94
CA LYS A 67 -17.90 -8.13 1.50
C LYS A 67 -17.70 -8.70 0.11
N THR A 68 -17.10 -7.95 -0.80
CA THR A 68 -16.87 -8.38 -2.19
C THR A 68 -15.53 -9.05 -2.41
N TYR A 69 -14.73 -9.24 -1.34
CA TYR A 69 -13.37 -9.79 -1.47
C TYR A 69 -13.36 -11.14 -2.19
N LEU A 70 -14.26 -12.05 -1.80
CA LEU A 70 -14.34 -13.38 -2.36
C LEU A 70 -15.20 -13.45 -3.63
N SER A 71 -16.10 -12.47 -3.86
CA SER A 71 -17.09 -12.55 -4.94
C SER A 71 -16.47 -12.73 -6.32
N ASP A 72 -15.36 -12.04 -6.58
CA ASP A 72 -14.66 -12.16 -7.87
C ASP A 72 -13.90 -13.48 -7.98
N LEU A 73 -13.41 -14.03 -6.87
CA LEU A 73 -12.70 -15.30 -6.82
C LEU A 73 -13.68 -16.47 -7.08
N PHE A 74 -14.89 -16.40 -6.54
CA PHE A 74 -15.95 -17.38 -6.83
C PHE A 74 -16.41 -17.30 -8.29
N LYS A 75 -16.61 -16.11 -8.84
CA LYS A 75 -17.02 -15.93 -10.24
C LYS A 75 -16.03 -16.54 -11.22
N GLU A 76 -14.74 -16.45 -10.91
CA GLU A 76 -13.66 -16.97 -11.75
C GLU A 76 -13.29 -18.43 -11.42
N ASN A 77 -14.02 -19.08 -10.51
CA ASN A 77 -13.79 -20.47 -10.06
C ASN A 77 -12.35 -20.75 -9.62
N VAL A 78 -11.73 -19.80 -8.92
CA VAL A 78 -10.32 -19.90 -8.48
C VAL A 78 -10.16 -20.25 -7.00
N ILE A 79 -11.27 -20.39 -6.27
CA ILE A 79 -11.35 -20.88 -4.90
C ILE A 79 -12.41 -21.98 -4.82
N ASP A 80 -12.21 -22.92 -3.90
CA ASP A 80 -13.07 -24.09 -3.76
C ASP A 80 -14.44 -23.67 -3.16
N PRO A 81 -15.56 -23.91 -3.83
CA PRO A 81 -16.89 -23.60 -3.30
C PRO A 81 -17.33 -24.50 -2.14
N ASP A 82 -16.68 -25.64 -1.95
CA ASP A 82 -17.04 -26.62 -0.90
C ASP A 82 -16.35 -26.29 0.45
N GLU A 83 -15.42 -25.34 0.48
CA GLU A 83 -14.80 -24.84 1.71
C GLU A 83 -15.72 -23.86 2.46
N GLU A 84 -15.62 -23.87 3.79
CA GLU A 84 -16.33 -22.90 4.64
C GLU A 84 -15.60 -21.56 4.70
N TYR A 85 -16.26 -20.48 4.28
CA TYR A 85 -15.73 -19.12 4.28
C TYR A 85 -16.47 -18.23 5.28
N THR A 86 -15.76 -17.68 6.23
CA THR A 86 -16.28 -16.63 7.11
C THR A 86 -15.62 -15.31 6.77
N VAL A 87 -16.42 -14.26 6.55
CA VAL A 87 -15.94 -12.91 6.19
C VAL A 87 -16.49 -11.88 7.17
N SER A 88 -15.60 -11.06 7.73
CA SER A 88 -15.96 -9.96 8.61
C SER A 88 -15.15 -8.69 8.27
N THR A 89 -15.37 -7.62 9.02
CA THR A 89 -14.54 -6.40 8.93
C THR A 89 -13.10 -6.60 9.35
N ASP A 90 -12.79 -7.70 10.06
CA ASP A 90 -11.48 -7.96 10.62
C ASP A 90 -10.66 -8.96 9.80
N GLY A 91 -11.32 -9.77 8.97
CA GLY A 91 -10.62 -10.72 8.14
C GLY A 91 -11.49 -11.74 7.44
N ILE A 92 -10.81 -12.73 6.86
CA ILE A 92 -11.41 -13.89 6.19
C ILE A 92 -10.80 -15.15 6.77
N TRP A 93 -11.66 -16.09 7.10
CA TRP A 93 -11.32 -17.43 7.58
C TRP A 93 -11.79 -18.46 6.56
N VAL A 94 -10.98 -19.47 6.33
CA VAL A 94 -11.28 -20.62 5.49
C VAL A 94 -11.18 -21.85 6.39
N ASN A 95 -12.28 -22.61 6.53
CA ASN A 95 -12.35 -23.74 7.45
C ASN A 95 -11.91 -23.41 8.88
N GLY A 96 -12.29 -22.21 9.37
CA GLY A 96 -11.93 -21.71 10.68
C GLY A 96 -10.50 -21.13 10.81
N ILE A 97 -9.64 -21.26 9.79
CA ILE A 97 -8.27 -20.75 9.79
C ILE A 97 -8.25 -19.35 9.17
N GLN A 98 -7.69 -18.37 9.88
CA GLN A 98 -7.56 -17.01 9.36
C GLN A 98 -6.53 -16.97 8.23
N LYS A 99 -6.98 -16.59 7.03
CA LYS A 99 -6.15 -16.40 5.82
C LYS A 99 -5.83 -14.94 5.55
N VAL A 100 -6.78 -14.07 5.84
CA VAL A 100 -6.66 -12.62 5.59
C VAL A 100 -7.03 -11.86 6.87
N MET A 101 -6.22 -10.88 7.20
CA MET A 101 -6.51 -9.88 8.22
C MET A 101 -6.65 -8.51 7.55
N PHE A 102 -7.75 -7.81 7.80
CA PHE A 102 -7.93 -6.43 7.32
C PHE A 102 -7.39 -5.43 8.33
N SER A 103 -6.52 -4.55 7.89
CA SER A 103 -5.90 -3.53 8.73
C SER A 103 -5.85 -2.16 8.06
N ALA A 104 -5.58 -1.12 8.83
CA ALA A 104 -5.44 0.24 8.35
C ALA A 104 -4.21 0.93 8.95
N LEU A 105 -3.50 1.69 8.12
CA LEU A 105 -2.29 2.40 8.52
C LEU A 105 -2.57 3.57 9.48
N SER A 106 -3.75 4.20 9.36
CA SER A 106 -4.17 5.30 10.24
C SER A 106 -4.60 4.87 11.64
N THR A 107 -4.74 3.58 11.89
CA THR A 107 -5.11 3.07 13.22
C THR A 107 -3.90 3.19 14.14
N ASP A 108 -4.11 3.62 15.37
CA ASP A 108 -3.05 3.90 16.32
C ASP A 108 -2.08 2.71 16.49
N SER A 109 -0.77 2.96 16.48
CA SER A 109 0.28 1.94 16.50
C SER A 109 0.17 0.96 17.67
N THR A 110 -0.43 1.39 18.79
CA THR A 110 -0.73 0.54 19.95
C THR A 110 -1.78 -0.53 19.68
N ALA A 111 -2.72 -0.29 18.77
CA ALA A 111 -3.71 -1.28 18.36
C ALA A 111 -3.08 -2.38 17.47
N HIS A 112 -1.95 -2.10 16.83
CA HIS A 112 -1.24 -3.04 15.96
C HIS A 112 -0.37 -4.04 16.73
N SER A 113 0.05 -3.71 17.94
CA SER A 113 1.00 -4.51 18.71
C SER A 113 0.39 -5.71 19.43
N THR A 114 -0.92 -5.69 19.67
CA THR A 114 -1.57 -6.67 20.55
C THR A 114 -2.62 -7.52 19.87
N GLN A 115 -3.05 -7.19 18.68
CA GLN A 115 -4.17 -7.88 18.06
C GLN A 115 -3.72 -8.80 16.91
N TYR A 116 -3.76 -10.10 17.16
CA TYR A 116 -4.24 -11.12 16.23
C TYR A 116 -3.32 -11.67 15.15
N LEU A 117 -2.01 -11.66 15.35
CA LEU A 117 -1.23 -12.69 14.65
C LEU A 117 -0.88 -13.75 15.70
N PRO A 118 -1.51 -14.92 15.67
CA PRO A 118 -1.03 -16.02 16.49
C PRO A 118 0.43 -16.23 16.16
N ASP A 119 1.30 -16.22 17.17
CA ASP A 119 2.74 -16.44 16.99
C ASP A 119 2.99 -17.84 16.40
N ASP A 120 1.98 -18.72 16.47
CA ASP A 120 1.93 -20.02 15.81
C ASP A 120 0.49 -20.50 15.52
N MET A 121 0.33 -21.46 14.64
CA MET A 121 -0.96 -22.11 14.35
C MET A 121 -1.51 -22.89 15.55
N ASN A 122 -0.68 -23.19 16.55
CA ASN A 122 -1.14 -23.91 17.75
C ASN A 122 -2.12 -23.03 18.55
N ALA A 123 -1.97 -21.69 18.51
CA ALA A 123 -2.91 -20.78 19.16
C ALA A 123 -4.31 -20.82 18.50
N VAL A 124 -4.35 -20.98 17.17
CA VAL A 124 -5.62 -21.14 16.42
C VAL A 124 -6.25 -22.49 16.71
N GLY A 125 -5.45 -23.54 16.70
CA GLY A 125 -5.90 -24.91 17.05
C GLY A 125 -6.42 -25.00 18.49
N LYS A 126 -5.74 -24.38 19.47
CA LYS A 126 -6.22 -24.32 20.86
C LYS A 126 -7.58 -23.61 20.99
N LYS A 127 -7.76 -22.48 20.33
CA LYS A 127 -9.05 -21.77 20.36
C LYS A 127 -10.17 -22.57 19.72
N GLN A 128 -9.89 -23.29 18.64
CA GLN A 128 -10.87 -24.15 17.96
C GLN A 128 -11.23 -25.36 18.81
N THR A 129 -10.24 -26.01 19.45
CA THR A 129 -10.43 -27.12 20.37
C THR A 129 -11.21 -26.70 21.60
N GLU A 130 -10.91 -25.53 22.19
CA GLU A 130 -11.68 -24.95 23.30
C GLU A 130 -13.12 -24.62 22.91
N LEU A 131 -13.37 -24.18 21.68
CA LEU A 131 -14.70 -23.89 21.15
C LEU A 131 -15.49 -25.19 20.87
N GLU A 132 -14.85 -26.23 20.38
CA GLU A 132 -15.45 -27.54 20.16
C GLU A 132 -15.74 -28.26 21.46
N ILE A 133 -14.84 -28.20 22.43
CA ILE A 133 -15.04 -28.69 23.79
C ILE A 133 -16.20 -27.93 24.45
N GLY A 134 -16.23 -26.61 24.34
CA GLY A 134 -17.32 -25.77 24.84
C GLY A 134 -18.67 -26.09 24.21
N LYS A 135 -18.71 -26.39 22.91
CA LYS A 135 -19.93 -26.83 22.20
C LYS A 135 -20.35 -28.25 22.58
N ALA A 136 -19.43 -29.14 22.81
CA ALA A 136 -19.72 -30.50 23.27
C ALA A 136 -20.32 -30.51 24.69
N ILE A 137 -19.75 -29.68 25.58
CA ILE A 137 -20.24 -29.49 26.95
C ILE A 137 -21.64 -28.84 26.99
N SER A 138 -21.93 -27.90 26.09
CA SER A 138 -23.24 -27.23 26.05
C SER A 138 -24.38 -28.08 25.46
N LYS A 139 -24.07 -29.17 24.78
CA LYS A 139 -25.05 -30.05 24.13
C LYS A 139 -25.55 -31.21 25.01
N LYS A 140 -24.89 -31.50 26.16
CA LYS A 140 -25.32 -32.55 27.06
C LYS A 140 -26.13 -32.03 28.25
N ASN A 141 -27.30 -32.64 28.48
CA ASN A 141 -28.22 -32.30 29.58
C ASN A 141 -27.57 -32.51 30.97
N ARG A 142 -27.88 -31.61 31.88
CA ARG A 142 -27.34 -31.46 33.22
C ARG A 142 -27.47 -32.63 34.23
N ASN A 143 -27.88 -33.80 33.85
CA ASN A 143 -28.21 -34.89 34.77
C ASN A 143 -27.19 -36.05 34.83
N GLU A 144 -26.01 -35.94 34.17
CA GLU A 144 -25.01 -37.04 34.19
C GLU A 144 -23.61 -36.46 34.50
N LEU A 145 -23.42 -35.92 35.69
CA LEU A 145 -22.25 -35.09 36.04
C LEU A 145 -21.04 -35.89 36.59
N GLU A 146 -21.11 -37.19 36.83
CA GLU A 146 -19.97 -37.95 37.37
C GLU A 146 -19.18 -38.71 36.32
N ASP A 147 -19.76 -39.16 35.24
CA ASP A 147 -19.07 -39.80 34.09
C ASP A 147 -18.40 -38.77 33.15
N GLU A 148 -18.75 -37.49 33.25
CA GLU A 148 -18.25 -36.41 32.39
C GLU A 148 -16.84 -35.97 32.71
N LYS A 149 -16.35 -36.06 33.94
CA LYS A 149 -14.98 -35.63 34.32
C LYS A 149 -13.92 -36.47 33.62
N ASP A 150 -14.10 -37.79 33.61
CA ASP A 150 -13.13 -38.68 32.98
C ASP A 150 -13.12 -38.57 31.47
N TYR A 151 -14.30 -38.28 30.84
CA TYR A 151 -14.37 -38.03 29.39
C TYR A 151 -13.75 -36.68 28.96
N VAL A 152 -13.95 -35.63 29.78
CA VAL A 152 -13.35 -34.31 29.50
C VAL A 152 -11.85 -34.36 29.74
N VAL A 153 -11.36 -35.04 30.78
CA VAL A 153 -9.93 -35.25 31.02
C VAL A 153 -9.31 -36.07 29.88
N GLY A 154 -9.94 -37.15 29.47
CA GLY A 154 -9.48 -37.97 28.33
C GLY A 154 -9.50 -37.23 26.99
N ALA A 155 -10.46 -36.33 26.76
CA ALA A 155 -10.52 -35.49 25.57
C ALA A 155 -9.41 -34.40 25.59
N ILE A 156 -9.11 -33.84 26.76
CA ILE A 156 -8.02 -32.86 26.95
C ILE A 156 -6.67 -33.56 26.77
N GLU A 157 -6.45 -34.70 27.38
CA GLU A 157 -5.21 -35.48 27.23
C GLU A 157 -4.99 -35.96 25.81
N ASN A 158 -6.03 -36.38 25.08
CA ASN A 158 -5.95 -36.73 23.67
C ASN A 158 -5.69 -35.49 22.78
N ALA A 159 -6.28 -34.35 23.09
CA ALA A 159 -6.01 -33.10 22.41
C ALA A 159 -4.56 -32.64 22.64
N GLU A 160 -4.07 -32.68 23.89
CA GLU A 160 -2.67 -32.36 24.22
C GLU A 160 -1.69 -33.34 23.56
N ALA A 161 -1.96 -34.65 23.58
CA ALA A 161 -1.15 -35.67 22.90
C ALA A 161 -1.14 -35.49 21.36
N THR A 162 -2.22 -34.96 20.78
CA THR A 162 -2.29 -34.64 19.36
C THR A 162 -1.49 -33.35 19.06
N PHE A 163 -1.50 -32.38 19.97
CA PHE A 163 -0.75 -31.14 19.86
C PHE A 163 0.77 -31.36 19.92
N GLU A 164 1.26 -32.24 20.79
CA GLU A 164 2.70 -32.53 20.89
C GLU A 164 3.29 -33.18 19.62
N ARG A 165 2.45 -33.77 18.77
CA ARG A 165 2.85 -34.41 17.50
C ARG A 165 2.85 -33.50 16.29
N VAL A 166 2.20 -32.34 16.37
CA VAL A 166 2.17 -31.38 15.26
C VAL A 166 3.41 -30.50 15.37
N LYS A 167 4.35 -30.65 14.42
CA LYS A 167 5.48 -29.72 14.30
C LYS A 167 4.92 -28.31 14.11
N PRO A 168 5.49 -27.29 14.79
CA PRO A 168 5.11 -25.91 14.54
C PRO A 168 5.17 -25.62 13.04
N ILE A 169 4.07 -25.21 12.46
CA ILE A 169 4.05 -24.78 11.07
C ILE A 169 4.57 -23.35 11.07
N ASP A 170 5.67 -23.14 10.35
CA ASP A 170 6.23 -21.80 10.19
C ASP A 170 5.27 -20.94 9.35
N ILE A 171 4.50 -20.09 10.02
CA ILE A 171 3.53 -19.21 9.36
C ILE A 171 4.24 -18.01 8.79
N LYS A 172 4.18 -17.89 7.48
CA LYS A 172 4.66 -16.71 6.76
C LYS A 172 3.64 -15.60 6.83
N LYS A 173 4.14 -14.38 6.96
CA LYS A 173 3.32 -13.16 6.92
C LYS A 173 3.60 -12.41 5.63
N GLU A 174 2.54 -11.92 5.01
CA GLU A 174 2.63 -11.03 3.85
C GLU A 174 1.73 -9.81 4.09
N ILE A 175 2.22 -8.61 3.79
CA ILE A 175 1.44 -7.39 3.82
C ILE A 175 1.11 -7.00 2.39
N VAL A 176 -0.16 -6.82 2.08
CA VAL A 176 -0.63 -6.27 0.80
C VAL A 176 -1.22 -4.90 1.06
N PHE A 177 -0.47 -3.85 0.72
CA PHE A 177 -0.94 -2.48 0.84
C PHE A 177 -1.57 -2.01 -0.46
N GLU A 178 -2.90 -1.97 -0.51
CA GLU A 178 -3.63 -1.57 -1.69
C GLU A 178 -3.70 -0.04 -1.80
N GLU A 179 -3.51 0.46 -3.02
CA GLU A 179 -3.44 1.89 -3.34
C GLU A 179 -2.33 2.63 -2.59
N ILE A 180 -1.12 2.01 -2.52
CA ILE A 180 0.04 2.64 -1.87
C ILE A 180 0.39 4.01 -2.47
N LEU A 181 0.21 4.19 -3.79
CA LEU A 181 0.35 5.50 -4.44
C LEU A 181 -1.02 6.14 -4.57
N GLU A 182 -1.18 7.31 -3.97
CA GLU A 182 -2.44 8.04 -3.92
C GLU A 182 -2.51 9.07 -5.06
N PRO A 183 -3.54 8.99 -5.94
CA PRO A 183 -3.61 9.80 -7.16
C PRO A 183 -3.65 11.32 -6.91
N LYS A 184 -4.29 11.73 -5.82
CA LYS A 184 -4.51 13.15 -5.50
C LYS A 184 -3.49 13.71 -4.51
N GLY A 185 -2.45 12.94 -4.15
CA GLY A 185 -1.46 13.33 -3.16
C GLY A 185 -1.99 13.41 -1.71
N LYS A 186 -3.12 12.76 -1.41
CA LYS A 186 -3.72 12.75 -0.06
C LYS A 186 -3.15 11.61 0.78
N TYR A 187 -1.88 11.74 1.11
CA TYR A 187 -1.20 10.83 2.02
C TYR A 187 -1.51 11.18 3.48
N LEU A 188 -1.35 10.22 4.39
CA LEU A 188 -1.34 10.50 5.83
C LEU A 188 -0.10 11.34 6.16
N LYS A 189 -0.18 12.12 7.23
CA LYS A 189 1.02 12.77 7.77
C LYS A 189 2.01 11.69 8.18
N ASP A 190 3.26 11.83 7.77
CA ASP A 190 4.35 10.89 8.06
C ASP A 190 4.06 9.44 7.60
N GLU A 191 3.28 9.24 6.55
CA GLU A 191 2.78 7.93 6.10
C GLU A 191 3.88 6.90 5.92
N ILE A 192 5.06 7.30 5.43
CA ILE A 192 6.17 6.37 5.23
C ILE A 192 6.70 5.88 6.57
N THR A 193 6.88 6.78 7.55
CA THR A 193 7.30 6.41 8.90
C THR A 193 6.28 5.48 9.54
N LEU A 194 4.99 5.80 9.42
CA LEU A 194 3.92 4.93 9.91
C LEU A 194 3.98 3.53 9.28
N LEU A 195 4.20 3.45 7.96
CA LEU A 195 4.33 2.17 7.27
C LEU A 195 5.56 1.38 7.72
N LEU A 196 6.69 2.05 7.93
CA LEU A 196 7.91 1.41 8.42
C LEU A 196 7.74 0.87 9.83
N GLU A 197 7.14 1.65 10.73
CA GLU A 197 6.84 1.23 12.11
C GLU A 197 5.83 0.07 12.12
N TYR A 198 4.78 0.17 11.31
CA TYR A 198 3.81 -0.91 11.12
C TYR A 198 4.50 -2.18 10.63
N TYR A 199 5.36 -2.07 9.61
CA TYR A 199 6.10 -3.19 9.06
C TYR A 199 6.97 -3.86 10.12
N VAL A 200 7.78 -3.10 10.87
CA VAL A 200 8.65 -3.64 11.93
C VAL A 200 7.85 -4.36 13.01
N THR A 201 6.69 -3.79 13.39
CA THR A 201 5.78 -4.41 14.39
C THR A 201 5.24 -5.75 13.91
N VAL A 202 4.89 -5.87 12.63
CA VAL A 202 4.37 -7.11 12.04
C VAL A 202 5.49 -8.12 11.79
N ASP A 203 6.62 -7.64 11.28
CA ASP A 203 7.73 -8.48 10.84
C ASP A 203 8.45 -9.16 12.00
N ARG A 204 8.73 -8.44 13.06
CA ARG A 204 9.51 -8.96 14.21
C ARG A 204 10.70 -9.81 13.77
N TYR A 205 11.41 -9.35 12.71
CA TYR A 205 12.56 -10.02 12.11
C TYR A 205 12.26 -11.39 11.47
N SER A 206 11.01 -11.68 11.11
CA SER A 206 10.60 -12.94 10.47
C SER A 206 10.73 -12.94 8.95
N GLY A 207 11.07 -11.81 8.33
CA GLY A 207 11.20 -11.67 6.88
C GLY A 207 9.85 -11.52 6.17
N THR A 208 8.90 -10.87 6.81
CA THR A 208 7.59 -10.52 6.25
C THR A 208 7.74 -9.79 4.93
N LYS A 209 7.01 -10.21 3.91
CA LYS A 209 7.00 -9.53 2.62
C LYS A 209 5.98 -8.43 2.57
N LEU A 210 6.31 -7.31 1.91
CA LEU A 210 5.36 -6.23 1.65
C LEU A 210 5.17 -6.01 0.15
N PHE A 211 3.92 -6.03 -0.28
CA PHE A 211 3.49 -5.77 -1.65
C PHE A 211 2.62 -4.52 -1.67
N GLY A 212 3.16 -3.42 -2.17
CA GLY A 212 2.40 -2.18 -2.39
C GLY A 212 1.79 -2.19 -3.80
N LEU A 213 0.47 -2.19 -3.88
CA LEU A 213 -0.24 -2.22 -5.16
C LEU A 213 -0.70 -0.81 -5.55
N SER A 214 -0.50 -0.44 -6.79
CA SER A 214 -1.01 0.83 -7.31
C SER A 214 -1.28 0.77 -8.80
N ASN A 215 -2.12 1.69 -9.26
CA ASN A 215 -2.15 2.05 -10.67
C ASN A 215 -0.94 2.93 -10.98
N LEU A 216 -0.54 3.01 -12.25
CA LEU A 216 0.49 3.96 -12.65
C LEU A 216 -0.07 5.37 -12.46
N MET A 217 0.58 6.10 -11.58
CA MET A 217 0.21 7.44 -11.19
C MET A 217 1.40 8.37 -11.38
N SER A 218 1.34 9.55 -10.77
CA SER A 218 2.45 10.48 -10.74
C SER A 218 3.74 9.83 -10.23
N ALA A 219 4.87 10.15 -10.88
CA ALA A 219 6.19 9.86 -10.34
C ALA A 219 6.52 10.73 -9.11
N TYR A 220 5.71 11.76 -8.88
CA TYR A 220 5.83 12.68 -7.75
C TYR A 220 4.99 12.15 -6.57
N ASN A 221 5.62 11.39 -5.71
CA ASN A 221 4.99 10.84 -4.53
C ASN A 221 6.01 10.58 -3.42
N PRO A 222 5.60 10.59 -2.14
CA PRO A 222 6.51 10.43 -1.01
C PRO A 222 7.33 9.14 -1.04
N TYR A 223 6.75 8.03 -1.49
CA TYR A 223 7.43 6.73 -1.54
C TYR A 223 8.58 6.71 -2.52
N PHE A 224 8.36 7.24 -3.73
CA PHE A 224 9.40 7.29 -4.76
C PHE A 224 10.53 8.21 -4.34
N ASP A 225 10.20 9.34 -3.74
CA ASP A 225 11.21 10.26 -3.22
C ASP A 225 12.02 9.63 -2.08
N TYR A 226 11.36 9.10 -1.06
CA TYR A 226 12.01 8.48 0.09
C TYR A 226 12.93 7.31 -0.29
N PHE A 227 12.48 6.43 -1.16
CA PHE A 227 13.26 5.26 -1.60
C PHE A 227 14.21 5.57 -2.75
N GLY A 228 14.21 6.76 -3.32
CA GLY A 228 15.04 7.16 -4.47
C GLY A 228 14.61 6.47 -5.76
N ILE A 229 13.32 6.15 -5.92
CA ILE A 229 12.79 5.51 -7.12
C ILE A 229 12.67 6.55 -8.22
N ARG A 230 13.23 6.25 -9.39
CA ARG A 230 13.14 7.09 -10.59
C ARG A 230 12.33 6.38 -11.66
N PRO A 231 11.61 7.10 -12.53
CA PRO A 231 10.94 6.52 -13.67
C PRO A 231 11.90 5.61 -14.48
N PHE A 232 11.40 4.48 -14.92
CA PHE A 232 12.14 3.50 -15.72
C PHE A 232 11.21 2.79 -16.69
N SER A 233 11.75 2.27 -17.78
CA SER A 233 10.99 1.63 -18.85
C SER A 233 10.92 0.11 -18.75
N GLN A 234 11.83 -0.50 -17.96
CA GLN A 234 11.88 -1.95 -17.76
C GLN A 234 10.66 -2.44 -16.99
N GLU A 235 10.33 -3.72 -17.09
CA GLU A 235 9.27 -4.34 -16.28
C GLU A 235 9.66 -4.37 -14.80
N PHE A 236 10.94 -4.64 -14.49
CA PHE A 236 11.44 -4.75 -13.11
C PHE A 236 12.67 -3.88 -12.91
N LYS A 237 12.76 -3.25 -11.76
CA LYS A 237 13.96 -2.54 -11.32
C LYS A 237 14.17 -2.67 -9.82
N TRP A 238 15.40 -2.99 -9.42
CA TRP A 238 15.82 -3.11 -8.04
C TRP A 238 16.31 -1.77 -7.47
N TYR A 239 16.01 -1.55 -6.20
CA TYR A 239 16.45 -0.43 -5.37
C TYR A 239 16.92 -0.93 -4.01
N LYS A 240 17.58 -0.06 -3.23
CA LYS A 240 17.98 -0.32 -1.84
C LYS A 240 18.70 -1.67 -1.68
N ASN A 241 19.79 -1.84 -2.39
CA ASN A 241 20.62 -3.07 -2.34
C ASN A 241 19.82 -4.36 -2.58
N LYS A 242 18.96 -4.36 -3.57
CA LYS A 242 18.08 -5.51 -3.92
C LYS A 242 17.09 -5.91 -2.81
N THR A 243 16.68 -4.96 -1.96
CA THR A 243 15.65 -5.19 -0.94
C THR A 243 14.27 -4.78 -1.45
N LEU A 244 14.21 -3.68 -2.22
CA LEU A 244 12.99 -3.15 -2.82
C LEU A 244 12.99 -3.41 -4.33
N LEU A 245 12.00 -4.17 -4.80
CA LEU A 245 11.70 -4.36 -6.21
C LEU A 245 10.57 -3.43 -6.64
N VAL A 246 10.69 -2.78 -7.78
CA VAL A 246 9.57 -2.06 -8.40
C VAL A 246 9.24 -2.76 -9.69
N GLN A 247 7.97 -3.14 -9.85
CA GLN A 247 7.45 -3.74 -11.07
C GLN A 247 6.52 -2.75 -11.77
N ASN A 248 6.75 -2.53 -13.04
CA ASN A 248 5.86 -1.78 -13.93
C ASN A 248 5.10 -2.79 -14.82
N VAL A 249 3.87 -3.10 -14.42
CA VAL A 249 3.03 -4.11 -15.09
C VAL A 249 2.47 -3.54 -16.38
N LYS A 250 2.75 -4.23 -17.49
CA LYS A 250 2.13 -4.01 -18.79
C LYS A 250 1.58 -5.33 -19.30
N ILE A 251 0.33 -5.37 -19.68
CA ILE A 251 -0.31 -6.56 -20.24
C ILE A 251 -0.46 -6.37 -21.74
N PRO A 252 0.20 -7.21 -22.57
CA PRO A 252 0.03 -7.16 -24.02
C PRO A 252 -1.44 -7.30 -24.41
N GLY A 253 -1.89 -6.47 -25.37
CA GLY A 253 -3.27 -6.47 -25.85
C GLY A 253 -4.28 -5.80 -24.92
N MET A 254 -3.86 -5.21 -23.78
CA MET A 254 -4.79 -4.52 -22.88
C MET A 254 -5.40 -3.29 -23.54
N ALA A 255 -4.64 -2.54 -24.35
CA ALA A 255 -5.14 -1.40 -25.10
C ALA A 255 -6.28 -1.81 -26.05
N ASP A 256 -6.09 -2.90 -26.80
CA ASP A 256 -7.08 -3.43 -27.73
C ASP A 256 -8.33 -3.94 -26.99
N PHE A 257 -8.10 -4.59 -25.83
CA PHE A 257 -9.19 -5.02 -24.97
C PHE A 257 -9.99 -3.81 -24.45
N VAL A 258 -9.34 -2.75 -23.97
CA VAL A 258 -10.02 -1.52 -23.52
C VAL A 258 -10.81 -0.90 -24.67
N GLU A 259 -10.24 -0.80 -25.88
CA GLU A 259 -10.93 -0.29 -27.04
C GLU A 259 -12.17 -1.11 -27.44
N SER A 260 -12.14 -2.42 -27.21
CA SER A 260 -13.28 -3.29 -27.49
C SER A 260 -14.45 -3.11 -26.51
N GLN A 261 -14.21 -2.46 -25.37
CA GLN A 261 -15.25 -2.28 -24.36
C GLN A 261 -16.26 -1.21 -24.77
N ARG A 262 -17.53 -1.52 -24.57
CA ARG A 262 -18.64 -0.58 -24.91
C ARG A 262 -18.48 0.78 -24.23
N PHE A 263 -17.97 0.79 -23.00
CA PHE A 263 -17.72 2.02 -22.24
C PHE A 263 -16.64 2.90 -22.88
N TYR A 264 -15.63 2.30 -23.53
CA TYR A 264 -14.57 3.07 -24.18
C TYR A 264 -15.12 3.99 -25.26
N ASN A 265 -16.15 3.59 -25.98
CA ASN A 265 -16.78 4.42 -27.01
C ASN A 265 -17.36 5.74 -26.44
N LEU A 266 -17.72 5.76 -25.15
CA LEU A 266 -18.20 6.97 -24.47
C LEU A 266 -17.07 7.98 -24.21
N VAL A 267 -15.85 7.47 -23.96
CA VAL A 267 -14.70 8.29 -23.55
C VAL A 267 -13.60 8.39 -24.61
N LYS A 268 -13.79 7.76 -25.76
CA LYS A 268 -12.87 7.80 -26.90
C LYS A 268 -12.62 9.24 -27.33
N GLY A 269 -11.34 9.60 -27.48
CA GLY A 269 -10.92 10.96 -27.86
C GLY A 269 -10.93 11.97 -26.71
N THR A 270 -11.13 11.52 -25.47
CA THR A 270 -10.92 12.34 -24.27
C THR A 270 -9.64 11.93 -23.58
N ASP A 271 -9.09 12.82 -22.73
CA ASP A 271 -7.90 12.52 -21.91
C ASP A 271 -8.11 11.28 -21.04
N TYR A 272 -9.34 11.06 -20.55
CA TYR A 272 -9.68 9.85 -19.79
C TYR A 272 -9.65 8.60 -20.65
N GLY A 273 -10.09 8.67 -21.90
CA GLY A 273 -10.00 7.57 -22.88
C GLY A 273 -8.55 7.20 -23.17
N GLU A 274 -7.69 8.19 -23.40
CA GLU A 274 -6.25 7.97 -23.59
C GLU A 274 -5.59 7.38 -22.35
N TYR A 275 -5.95 7.84 -21.16
CA TYR A 275 -5.50 7.24 -19.91
C TYR A 275 -5.90 5.77 -19.79
N LEU A 276 -7.14 5.43 -20.12
CA LEU A 276 -7.61 4.04 -20.03
C LEU A 276 -6.91 3.12 -21.04
N LYS A 277 -6.65 3.62 -22.25
CA LYS A 277 -6.07 2.85 -23.33
C LYS A 277 -4.56 2.69 -23.21
N ASN A 278 -3.86 3.80 -23.02
CA ASN A 278 -2.40 3.87 -23.11
C ASN A 278 -1.72 3.85 -21.74
N ASN A 279 -2.53 3.85 -20.66
CA ASN A 279 -2.02 4.01 -19.29
C ASN A 279 -1.03 5.20 -19.19
N THR A 280 -1.20 6.18 -20.07
CA THR A 280 -0.50 7.45 -19.90
C THR A 280 -0.97 8.04 -18.59
N PRO A 281 -0.07 8.55 -17.73
CA PRO A 281 -0.51 9.31 -16.59
C PRO A 281 -1.55 10.30 -17.09
N TRP A 282 -2.75 10.31 -16.48
CA TRP A 282 -3.74 11.33 -16.81
C TRP A 282 -3.00 12.65 -16.78
N GLN A 283 -3.10 13.43 -17.88
CA GLN A 283 -2.36 14.70 -18.01
C GLN A 283 -2.68 15.68 -16.89
N ASP A 284 -3.77 15.42 -16.18
CA ASP A 284 -4.17 16.08 -14.97
C ASP A 284 -3.48 15.49 -13.73
N ASP A 285 -2.13 15.41 -13.78
CA ASP A 285 -1.34 15.10 -12.60
C ASP A 285 -1.35 16.29 -11.63
N HIS A 286 -2.48 16.46 -10.95
CA HIS A 286 -2.64 17.46 -9.89
C HIS A 286 -2.18 16.97 -8.52
N ALA A 287 -1.38 15.91 -8.44
CA ALA A 287 -0.79 15.49 -7.19
C ALA A 287 -0.05 16.66 -6.54
N PHE A 288 -0.50 17.03 -5.33
CA PHE A 288 0.01 18.15 -4.56
C PHE A 288 -0.23 19.54 -5.17
N ILE A 289 -1.04 19.67 -6.22
CA ILE A 289 -1.40 20.97 -6.78
C ILE A 289 -2.58 21.54 -6.00
N GLU A 290 -2.32 22.61 -5.28
CA GLU A 290 -3.33 23.33 -4.51
C GLU A 290 -2.85 24.78 -4.31
N LYS A 291 -3.70 25.74 -4.62
CA LYS A 291 -3.39 27.16 -4.38
C LYS A 291 -3.33 27.43 -2.90
N ARG A 292 -2.34 28.20 -2.47
CA ARG A 292 -2.22 28.60 -1.09
C ARG A 292 -3.45 29.36 -0.62
N PRO A 293 -3.96 29.11 0.58
CA PRO A 293 -5.01 29.92 1.21
C PRO A 293 -4.53 31.36 1.43
N PRO A 294 -5.42 32.37 1.28
CA PRO A 294 -5.05 33.77 1.54
C PRO A 294 -4.55 34.02 2.96
N THR A 295 -5.00 33.22 3.91
CA THR A 295 -4.66 33.33 5.35
C THR A 295 -3.34 32.66 5.72
N SER A 296 -2.67 31.98 4.77
CA SER A 296 -1.41 31.31 5.03
C SER A 296 -0.32 32.30 5.40
N ARG A 297 0.52 31.91 6.37
CA ARG A 297 1.64 32.70 6.88
C ARG A 297 2.89 32.46 6.04
N MET A 298 3.58 33.56 5.68
CA MET A 298 4.89 33.47 5.03
C MET A 298 5.92 32.88 5.99
N VAL A 299 6.74 31.96 5.50
CA VAL A 299 7.85 31.37 6.25
C VAL A 299 9.18 31.95 5.75
N TYR A 300 9.48 31.81 4.46
CA TYR A 300 10.64 32.41 3.79
C TYR A 300 10.54 32.29 2.27
N ASN A 301 11.47 32.92 1.57
CA ASN A 301 11.63 32.79 0.13
C ASN A 301 12.71 31.76 -0.20
N VAL A 302 12.53 31.05 -1.32
CA VAL A 302 13.54 30.15 -1.89
C VAL A 302 13.84 30.56 -3.34
N ARG A 303 15.10 30.63 -3.71
CA ARG A 303 15.55 30.90 -5.08
C ARG A 303 15.93 29.59 -5.75
N LEU A 304 15.30 29.31 -6.90
CA LEU A 304 15.56 28.15 -7.75
C LEU A 304 15.66 28.60 -9.20
N ASN A 305 16.69 28.19 -9.90
CA ASN A 305 16.86 28.47 -11.33
C ASN A 305 16.60 29.94 -11.70
N GLY A 306 17.09 30.87 -10.87
CA GLY A 306 16.93 32.30 -11.05
C GLY A 306 15.57 32.89 -10.64
N LYS A 307 14.58 32.05 -10.32
CA LYS A 307 13.23 32.46 -9.85
C LYS A 307 13.15 32.40 -8.33
N VAL A 308 12.36 33.31 -7.75
CA VAL A 308 12.07 33.31 -6.31
C VAL A 308 10.66 32.83 -6.07
N TYR A 309 10.52 31.87 -5.18
CA TYR A 309 9.24 31.30 -4.75
C TYR A 309 9.04 31.58 -3.26
N GLY A 310 7.81 31.90 -2.85
CA GLY A 310 7.45 32.02 -1.45
C GLY A 310 7.04 30.66 -0.87
N ILE A 311 7.54 30.37 0.32
CA ILE A 311 7.10 29.22 1.12
C ILE A 311 6.18 29.74 2.22
N TRP A 312 4.98 29.24 2.23
CA TRP A 312 3.90 29.63 3.12
C TRP A 312 3.45 28.45 3.95
N GLU A 313 2.89 28.68 5.10
CA GLU A 313 2.42 27.61 5.99
C GLU A 313 1.02 27.94 6.51
N GLN A 314 0.17 26.91 6.54
CA GLN A 314 -1.11 26.93 7.25
C GLN A 314 -1.45 25.52 7.73
N ASP A 315 -1.84 25.41 8.99
CA ASP A 315 -2.29 24.17 9.62
C ASP A 315 -1.31 22.98 9.43
N GLY A 316 -0.01 23.28 9.44
CA GLY A 316 1.06 22.30 9.27
C GLY A 316 1.29 21.86 7.82
N ILE A 317 0.63 22.46 6.85
CA ILE A 317 0.84 22.23 5.41
C ILE A 317 1.66 23.40 4.84
N TYR A 318 2.68 23.06 4.05
CA TYR A 318 3.53 24.02 3.36
C TYR A 318 3.07 24.23 1.92
N TYR A 319 2.91 25.50 1.52
CA TYR A 319 2.51 25.90 0.17
C TYR A 319 3.66 26.61 -0.51
N ILE A 320 4.08 26.14 -1.69
CA ILE A 320 5.07 26.79 -2.52
C ILE A 320 4.37 27.56 -3.63
N SER A 321 4.56 28.87 -3.63
CA SER A 321 3.86 29.81 -4.51
C SER A 321 4.82 30.64 -5.32
N GLY A 322 4.42 31.04 -6.53
CA GLY A 322 5.10 32.09 -7.28
C GLY A 322 5.01 33.48 -6.64
N LYS A 323 4.10 33.67 -5.69
CA LYS A 323 4.02 34.89 -4.90
C LYS A 323 5.01 34.81 -3.74
N ASN A 324 5.88 35.82 -3.64
CA ASN A 324 6.87 35.95 -2.57
C ASN A 324 6.69 37.29 -1.87
N ASP A 325 7.26 37.42 -0.68
CA ASP A 325 7.33 38.65 0.06
C ASP A 325 8.81 39.07 0.16
N PRO A 326 9.20 40.19 -0.48
CA PRO A 326 10.61 40.62 -0.53
C PRO A 326 11.19 41.02 0.83
N THR A 327 10.36 41.18 1.85
CA THR A 327 10.81 41.50 3.23
C THR A 327 11.37 40.27 3.95
N TYR A 328 11.07 39.06 3.45
CA TYR A 328 11.59 37.82 4.01
C TYR A 328 12.91 37.41 3.36
N SER A 329 13.76 36.75 4.14
CA SER A 329 15.04 36.23 3.66
C SER A 329 14.89 35.27 2.49
N ILE A 330 15.80 35.39 1.51
CA ILE A 330 15.85 34.50 0.34
C ILE A 330 16.94 33.45 0.59
N PHE A 331 16.54 32.17 0.59
CA PHE A 331 17.48 31.06 0.71
C PHE A 331 17.76 30.43 -0.64
N SER A 332 18.96 29.89 -0.84
CA SER A 332 19.25 29.09 -2.03
C SER A 332 18.66 27.69 -1.87
N GLY A 333 17.93 27.23 -2.91
CA GLY A 333 17.46 25.85 -2.98
C GLY A 333 18.53 24.84 -3.39
N LEU A 334 19.75 25.30 -3.77
CA LEU A 334 20.83 24.43 -4.22
C LEU A 334 21.93 24.32 -3.15
N LYS A 335 22.46 23.08 -3.00
CA LYS A 335 23.68 22.85 -2.20
C LYS A 335 24.95 23.49 -2.82
N SER A 336 24.94 23.85 -4.10
CA SER A 336 26.13 24.25 -4.85
C SER A 336 26.52 25.70 -4.59
N LYS A 337 27.84 25.90 -4.57
CA LYS A 337 28.55 27.17 -4.49
C LYS A 337 28.37 28.00 -5.77
N THR A 338 27.24 28.63 -5.98
CA THR A 338 27.16 29.65 -7.05
C THR A 338 27.65 30.99 -6.50
N LYS A 339 28.74 31.47 -7.07
CA LYS A 339 29.18 32.86 -6.97
C LYS A 339 28.17 33.76 -7.67
N GLY A 340 27.40 34.52 -6.95
CA GLY A 340 26.47 35.53 -7.47
C GLY A 340 26.12 36.54 -6.39
N ASP A 341 25.87 37.76 -6.77
CA ASP A 341 25.88 39.03 -6.07
C ASP A 341 24.90 39.24 -4.89
N TYR A 342 24.47 38.18 -4.19
CA TYR A 342 23.68 38.32 -2.96
C TYR A 342 24.24 37.40 -1.88
N PRO A 343 24.22 37.80 -0.61
CA PRO A 343 24.62 36.92 0.48
C PRO A 343 23.62 35.74 0.52
N ILE A 344 23.94 34.69 -0.20
CA ILE A 344 23.23 33.43 -0.12
C ILE A 344 23.61 32.85 1.22
N ILE A 345 22.75 33.04 2.20
CA ILE A 345 22.89 32.34 3.47
C ILE A 345 22.76 30.86 3.12
N LYS A 346 23.87 30.13 3.24
CA LYS A 346 23.88 28.65 3.18
C LYS A 346 23.01 28.15 4.31
N ASN A 347 21.72 28.04 4.08
CA ASN A 347 20.86 27.39 5.05
C ASN A 347 20.33 26.10 4.47
N ASP A 348 20.96 25.00 4.87
CA ASP A 348 20.40 23.64 4.63
C ASP A 348 18.97 23.49 5.16
N GLY A 349 18.52 24.41 6.01
CA GLY A 349 17.19 24.39 6.62
C GLY A 349 16.05 24.47 5.60
N ALA A 350 16.18 25.33 4.57
CA ALA A 350 15.15 25.46 3.54
C ALA A 350 15.04 24.20 2.69
N TYR A 351 16.17 23.65 2.27
CA TYR A 351 16.23 22.40 1.54
C TYR A 351 15.67 21.24 2.38
N LYS A 352 16.12 21.11 3.62
CA LYS A 352 15.66 20.07 4.55
C LYS A 352 14.17 20.18 4.81
N LEU A 353 13.63 21.38 4.99
CA LEU A 353 12.21 21.60 5.20
C LEU A 353 11.41 21.16 3.98
N ILE A 354 11.79 21.58 2.77
CA ILE A 354 11.09 21.20 1.54
C ILE A 354 11.17 19.67 1.34
N ASN A 355 12.35 19.09 1.50
CA ASN A 355 12.54 17.65 1.36
C ASN A 355 11.70 16.86 2.37
N ASN A 356 11.72 17.27 3.64
CA ASN A 356 10.88 16.66 4.67
C ASN A 356 9.39 16.84 4.37
N ALA A 357 8.97 18.04 3.94
CA ALA A 357 7.58 18.32 3.61
C ALA A 357 7.09 17.47 2.43
N ILE A 358 7.96 17.14 1.46
CA ILE A 358 7.69 16.20 0.39
C ILE A 358 7.54 14.78 0.96
N GLN A 359 8.52 14.33 1.75
CA GLN A 359 8.52 12.98 2.34
C GLN A 359 7.31 12.74 3.25
N TYR A 360 6.89 13.76 3.98
CA TYR A 360 5.73 13.71 4.87
C TYR A 360 4.39 13.96 4.15
N GLY A 361 4.41 14.29 2.86
CA GLY A 361 3.17 14.56 2.10
C GLY A 361 2.45 15.86 2.50
N ILE A 362 3.11 16.74 3.26
CA ILE A 362 2.57 18.00 3.79
C ILE A 362 2.99 19.23 2.97
N ILE A 363 3.17 19.05 1.66
CA ILE A 363 3.53 20.12 0.72
C ILE A 363 2.45 20.29 -0.35
N ARG A 364 2.24 21.51 -0.80
CA ARG A 364 1.36 21.88 -1.91
C ARG A 364 2.07 22.89 -2.81
N PHE A 365 1.68 22.89 -4.07
CA PHE A 365 2.26 23.78 -5.09
C PHE A 365 1.15 24.53 -5.82
N ASP A 366 1.31 25.80 -6.10
CA ASP A 366 0.32 26.61 -6.83
C ASP A 366 0.01 26.06 -8.23
N ASN A 367 1.00 25.41 -8.86
CA ASN A 367 0.88 24.84 -10.21
C ASN A 367 1.95 23.78 -10.51
N ILE A 368 1.73 23.04 -11.60
CA ILE A 368 2.62 21.97 -12.07
C ILE A 368 4.06 22.45 -12.31
N PRO A 369 4.34 23.57 -13.04
CA PRO A 369 5.71 24.01 -13.27
C PRO A 369 6.50 24.31 -11.99
N ILE A 370 5.85 24.80 -10.94
CA ILE A 370 6.49 25.01 -9.63
C ILE A 370 6.84 23.67 -9.00
N ARG A 371 5.90 22.72 -9.03
CA ARG A 371 6.14 21.38 -8.51
C ARG A 371 7.35 20.72 -9.19
N GLU A 372 7.35 20.69 -10.52
CA GLU A 372 8.44 20.11 -11.31
C GLU A 372 9.79 20.74 -10.96
N SER A 373 9.85 22.08 -10.90
CA SER A 373 11.09 22.77 -10.54
C SER A 373 11.62 22.40 -9.16
N ILE A 374 10.73 22.20 -8.19
CA ILE A 374 11.10 21.80 -6.83
C ILE A 374 11.57 20.34 -6.79
N TYR A 375 10.87 19.44 -7.43
CA TYR A 375 11.27 18.02 -7.48
C TYR A 375 12.59 17.83 -8.23
N ASP A 376 12.82 18.54 -9.33
CA ASP A 376 14.09 18.51 -10.06
C ASP A 376 15.24 18.97 -9.17
N MET A 377 15.05 20.01 -8.35
CA MET A 377 16.04 20.46 -7.38
C MET A 377 16.36 19.37 -6.34
N ILE A 378 15.35 18.78 -5.73
CA ILE A 378 15.51 17.73 -4.72
C ILE A 378 16.20 16.50 -5.34
N GLN A 379 15.80 16.12 -6.54
CA GLN A 379 16.35 14.98 -7.26
C GLN A 379 17.77 15.23 -7.79
N GLY A 380 18.07 16.44 -8.23
CA GLY A 380 19.41 16.84 -8.67
C GLY A 380 20.44 16.83 -7.53
N GLY A 381 20.01 17.17 -6.31
CA GLY A 381 20.87 17.11 -5.12
C GLY A 381 21.35 15.71 -4.72
N TYR A 382 20.71 14.65 -5.21
CA TYR A 382 21.13 13.26 -5.00
C TYR A 382 22.11 12.73 -6.06
N ARG A 383 22.34 13.46 -7.16
CA ARG A 383 23.28 13.03 -8.21
C ARG A 383 24.75 13.25 -7.87
N GLU A 384 25.04 13.99 -6.82
CA GLU A 384 26.41 14.33 -6.39
C GLU A 384 26.86 13.60 -5.11
N MET A 385 26.11 12.59 -4.67
CA MET A 385 26.52 11.64 -3.65
C MET A 385 26.66 10.26 -4.32
#